data_827645dde2787fec9e8cf83d39724801
#
_entry.id   827645dde2787fec9e8cf83d39724801
#
_cell.length_a   1.000
_cell.length_b   1.000
_cell.length_c   1.000
_cell.angle_alpha   90.00
_cell.angle_beta   90.00
_cell.angle_gamma   90.00
#
_symmetry.space_group_name_H-M   'P 1'
#
loop_
_entity.id
_entity.type
_entity.pdbx_description
1 polymer ?
#
loop_
_entity_poly.entity_id
_entity_poly.type
_entity_poly.pdbx_seq_one_letter_code
_entity_poly.pdbx_strand_id
1 'polypeptide(L)'
;MISGAYKDWQFRAFTYHFVGNTLEQTGPGGVFSVVMIQCPLAPQVQLPEQVFYENGVLCDYQNENLNVETLHDRIEKLGELAKGL
;
A
#
# COMPACT_ATOMS: atom_id res chain seq x y z
N MET A 1 -2.46 -8.19 10.43
CA MET A 1 -2.22 -6.77 10.09
C MET A 1 -1.11 -6.22 10.97
N ILE A 2 -0.21 -5.49 10.38
CA ILE A 2 0.86 -4.81 11.09
C ILE A 2 0.54 -3.32 11.09
N SER A 3 0.65 -2.69 12.25
CA SER A 3 0.44 -1.25 12.34
C SER A 3 1.48 -0.67 13.28
N GLY A 4 1.81 0.58 13.08
CA GLY A 4 2.79 1.25 13.90
C GLY A 4 3.18 2.59 13.32
N ALA A 5 4.36 3.04 13.69
CA ALA A 5 4.92 4.29 13.20
C ALA A 5 6.34 4.05 12.72
N TYR A 6 6.68 4.62 11.58
CA TYR A 6 8.01 4.57 11.03
C TYR A 6 8.39 5.97 10.58
N LYS A 7 9.45 6.51 11.15
CA LYS A 7 9.82 7.90 10.97
C LYS A 7 8.63 8.78 11.36
N ASP A 8 8.16 9.63 10.47
CA ASP A 8 7.05 10.53 10.76
C ASP A 8 5.70 9.99 10.30
N TRP A 9 5.65 8.72 9.91
CA TRP A 9 4.45 8.18 9.30
C TRP A 9 3.83 7.10 10.17
N GLN A 10 2.54 7.20 10.38
CA GLN A 10 1.77 6.09 10.92
C GLN A 10 1.31 5.23 9.78
N PHE A 11 1.50 3.93 9.91
CA PHE A 11 1.24 3.02 8.82
C PHE A 11 0.43 1.82 9.26
N ARG A 12 -0.17 1.17 8.27
CA ARG A 12 -0.79 -0.14 8.41
C ARG A 12 -0.37 -0.97 7.21
N ALA A 13 -0.16 -2.25 7.43
CA ALA A 13 0.22 -3.16 6.37
C ALA A 13 -0.43 -4.50 6.60
N PHE A 14 -0.89 -5.12 5.52
CA PHE A 14 -1.53 -6.42 5.63
C PHE A 14 -1.46 -7.14 4.29
N THR A 15 -1.69 -8.45 4.34
CA THR A 15 -1.82 -9.27 3.15
C THR A 15 -3.29 -9.52 2.91
N TYR A 16 -3.74 -9.23 1.71
CA TYR A 16 -5.11 -9.43 1.31
C TYR A 16 -5.18 -10.63 0.38
N HIS A 17 -5.94 -11.64 0.78
CA HIS A 17 -6.16 -12.81 -0.04
C HIS A 17 -7.46 -12.65 -0.79
N PHE A 18 -7.34 -12.51 -2.08
CA PHE A 18 -8.50 -12.40 -2.92
C PHE A 18 -8.95 -13.79 -3.33
N VAL A 19 -10.03 -14.26 -2.73
CA VAL A 19 -10.62 -15.52 -3.12
C VAL A 19 -11.70 -15.19 -4.13
N GLY A 20 -11.34 -15.24 -5.39
CA GLY A 20 -12.30 -14.94 -6.40
C GLY A 20 -13.26 -16.09 -6.57
N ASN A 21 -14.52 -15.80 -6.45
CA ASN A 21 -15.57 -16.74 -6.75
C ASN A 21 -16.09 -16.55 -8.15
N THR A 22 -15.42 -15.77 -8.93
CA THR A 22 -15.87 -15.50 -10.28
C THR A 22 -15.27 -16.51 -11.22
N LEU A 23 -16.07 -16.91 -12.17
CA LEU A 23 -15.63 -17.86 -13.18
C LEU A 23 -14.53 -17.29 -14.07
N GLU A 24 -14.41 -15.98 -14.05
CA GLU A 24 -13.43 -15.31 -14.88
C GLU A 24 -12.06 -15.27 -14.26
N GLN A 25 -11.96 -15.67 -13.02
CA GLN A 25 -10.67 -15.62 -12.38
C GLN A 25 -9.79 -16.71 -12.95
N THR A 26 -8.83 -16.31 -13.69
CA THR A 26 -7.86 -17.21 -14.26
C THR A 26 -6.55 -17.01 -13.52
N GLY A 27 -5.93 -18.12 -13.17
CA GLY A 27 -4.64 -18.04 -12.53
C GLY A 27 -4.73 -18.21 -11.02
N PRO A 28 -3.59 -18.16 -10.36
CA PRO A 28 -3.54 -18.34 -8.91
C PRO A 28 -4.34 -17.24 -8.23
N GLY A 29 -4.99 -17.58 -7.15
CA GLY A 29 -5.75 -16.63 -6.37
C GLY A 29 -4.92 -15.39 -6.11
N GLY A 30 -5.55 -14.24 -6.17
CA GLY A 30 -4.85 -13.00 -5.98
C GLY A 30 -4.41 -12.84 -4.55
N VAL A 31 -3.13 -12.59 -4.36
CA VAL A 31 -2.58 -12.22 -3.08
C VAL A 31 -1.99 -10.85 -3.25
N PHE A 32 -2.41 -9.91 -2.41
CA PHE A 32 -1.91 -8.55 -2.47
C PHE A 32 -1.40 -8.15 -1.10
N SER A 33 -0.26 -7.50 -1.08
CA SER A 33 0.21 -6.82 0.11
C SER A 33 -0.14 -5.35 -0.02
N VAL A 34 -0.71 -4.80 1.05
CA VAL A 34 -1.14 -3.41 1.08
C VAL A 34 -0.41 -2.70 2.19
N VAL A 35 0.20 -1.59 1.85
CA VAL A 35 0.87 -0.73 2.82
C VAL A 35 0.23 0.65 2.72
N MET A 36 -0.23 1.17 3.85
CA MET A 36 -0.92 2.46 3.90
C MET A 36 -0.24 3.37 4.89
N ILE A 37 -0.13 4.64 4.55
CA ILE A 37 0.31 5.64 5.51
C ILE A 37 -0.76 6.72 5.65
N GLN A 38 -0.83 7.32 6.82
CA GLN A 38 -1.73 8.44 7.02
C GLN A 38 -1.18 9.67 6.30
N CYS A 39 -2.02 10.26 5.47
CA CYS A 39 -1.62 11.39 4.66
C CYS A 39 -2.81 12.34 4.56
N PRO A 40 -2.98 13.27 5.51
CA PRO A 40 -4.18 14.11 5.56
C PRO A 40 -4.41 14.95 4.31
N LEU A 41 -3.34 15.35 3.65
CA LEU A 41 -3.44 16.16 2.44
C LEU A 41 -3.07 15.30 1.23
N ALA A 42 -3.88 15.39 0.20
CA ALA A 42 -3.62 14.64 -1.02
C ALA A 42 -2.28 15.07 -1.64
N PRO A 43 -1.46 14.11 -2.07
CA PRO A 43 -0.20 14.46 -2.71
C PRO A 43 -0.42 15.26 -3.99
N GLN A 44 0.51 16.17 -4.25
CA GLN A 44 0.44 17.02 -5.44
C GLN A 44 1.28 16.47 -6.59
N VAL A 45 1.53 15.18 -6.59
CA VAL A 45 2.34 14.53 -7.61
C VAL A 45 1.54 13.41 -8.27
N GLN A 46 2.00 13.01 -9.43
CA GLN A 46 1.40 11.88 -10.12
C GLN A 46 1.78 10.60 -9.40
N LEU A 47 0.78 9.79 -9.08
CA LEU A 47 1.02 8.55 -8.35
C LEU A 47 1.30 7.40 -9.32
N PRO A 48 2.19 6.46 -8.93
CA PRO A 48 2.37 5.24 -9.72
C PRO A 48 1.09 4.41 -9.80
N GLU A 49 1.05 3.48 -10.74
CA GLU A 49 -0.14 2.66 -10.94
C GLU A 49 -0.61 1.92 -9.70
N GLN A 50 0.32 1.44 -8.90
CA GLN A 50 -0.02 0.65 -7.72
C GLN A 50 -0.22 1.50 -6.48
N VAL A 51 -0.24 2.81 -6.61
CA VAL A 51 -0.43 3.71 -5.48
C VAL A 51 -1.67 4.54 -5.71
N PHE A 52 -2.50 4.65 -4.67
CA PHE A 52 -3.68 5.50 -4.76
C PHE A 52 -3.91 6.20 -3.43
N TYR A 53 -4.66 7.29 -3.49
CA TYR A 53 -4.99 8.09 -2.32
C TYR A 53 -6.47 8.04 -2.08
N GLU A 54 -6.88 7.75 -0.86
CA GLU A 54 -8.29 7.69 -0.52
C GLU A 54 -8.49 8.00 0.96
N ASN A 55 -9.39 8.92 1.24
CA ASN A 55 -9.84 9.23 2.60
C ASN A 55 -8.72 9.51 3.60
N GLY A 56 -7.74 10.27 3.17
CA GLY A 56 -6.63 10.65 4.06
C GLY A 56 -5.58 9.57 4.21
N VAL A 57 -5.57 8.58 3.35
CA VAL A 57 -4.60 7.49 3.39
C VAL A 57 -3.97 7.34 2.01
N LEU A 58 -2.67 7.18 2.00
CA LEU A 58 -1.94 6.88 0.77
C LEU A 58 -1.60 5.41 0.80
N CYS A 59 -2.02 4.67 -0.22
CA CYS A 59 -1.94 3.22 -0.24
C CYS A 59 -1.05 2.72 -1.38
N ASP A 60 -0.22 1.73 -1.06
CA ASP A 60 0.59 1.03 -2.05
C ASP A 60 0.20 -0.44 -1.99
N TYR A 61 -0.20 -1.01 -3.12
CA TYR A 61 -0.54 -2.42 -3.17
C TYR A 61 0.31 -3.13 -4.21
N GLN A 62 0.69 -4.36 -3.90
CA GLN A 62 1.51 -5.16 -4.78
C GLN A 62 0.98 -6.59 -4.79
N ASN A 63 1.07 -7.23 -5.93
CA ASN A 63 0.58 -8.59 -6.11
C ASN A 63 1.60 -9.59 -5.59
N GLU A 64 1.77 -9.60 -4.27
CA GLU A 64 2.69 -10.50 -3.59
C GLU A 64 2.38 -10.49 -2.10
N ASN A 65 2.92 -11.45 -1.38
CA ASN A 65 2.79 -11.48 0.07
C ASN A 65 3.53 -10.30 0.68
N LEU A 66 3.03 -9.84 1.81
CA LEU A 66 3.70 -8.78 2.54
C LEU A 66 5.07 -9.27 3.00
N ASN A 67 6.09 -8.51 2.67
CA ASN A 67 7.47 -8.82 3.03
C ASN A 67 7.98 -7.76 3.97
N VAL A 68 8.29 -8.14 5.21
CA VAL A 68 8.75 -7.19 6.20
C VAL A 68 10.11 -6.57 5.84
N GLU A 69 10.90 -7.25 5.02
CA GLU A 69 12.18 -6.71 4.60
C GLU A 69 12.03 -5.50 3.68
N THR A 70 10.94 -5.43 2.95
CA THR A 70 10.70 -4.31 2.04
C THR A 70 9.68 -3.33 2.60
N LEU A 71 9.12 -3.61 3.76
CA LEU A 71 8.07 -2.79 4.34
C LEU A 71 8.50 -1.34 4.54
N HIS A 72 9.66 -1.14 5.16
CA HIS A 72 10.14 0.21 5.41
C HIS A 72 10.41 0.97 4.14
N ASP A 73 10.96 0.29 3.12
CA ASP A 73 11.20 0.92 1.83
C ASP A 73 9.89 1.39 1.20
N ARG A 74 8.86 0.58 1.32
CA ARG A 74 7.55 0.94 0.77
C ARG A 74 6.97 2.13 1.51
N ILE A 75 7.11 2.18 2.83
CA ILE A 75 6.64 3.31 3.61
C ILE A 75 7.41 4.59 3.23
N GLU A 76 8.72 4.50 3.08
CA GLU A 76 9.52 5.64 2.68
C GLU A 76 9.12 6.17 1.31
N LYS A 77 8.86 5.26 0.39
CA LYS A 77 8.43 5.64 -0.95
C LYS A 77 7.09 6.39 -0.91
N LEU A 78 6.16 5.88 -0.11
CA LEU A 78 4.88 6.57 0.07
C LEU A 78 5.08 7.92 0.72
N GLY A 79 5.99 8.01 1.70
CA GLY A 79 6.28 9.28 2.35
C GLY A 79 6.85 10.31 1.40
N GLU A 80 7.71 9.89 0.48
CA GLU A 80 8.25 10.79 -0.54
C GLU A 80 7.15 11.32 -1.43
N LEU A 81 6.23 10.46 -1.84
CA LEU A 81 5.09 10.88 -2.64
C LEU A 81 4.21 11.84 -1.87
N ALA A 82 3.99 11.57 -0.59
CA ALA A 82 3.17 12.43 0.25
C ALA A 82 3.77 13.82 0.41
N LYS A 83 5.10 13.91 0.41
CA LYS A 83 5.78 15.19 0.51
C LYS A 83 5.89 15.92 -0.83
N GLY A 84 5.49 15.27 -1.91
CA GLY A 84 5.56 15.87 -3.22
C GLY A 84 6.95 15.86 -3.84
N LEU A 85 7.77 14.93 -3.43
CA LEU A 85 9.15 14.81 -3.94
C LEU A 85 9.20 13.90 -5.18
#